data_edb654b597b869d13d24fb3fcd39817e
#
_entry.id   edb654b597b869d13d24fb3fcd39817e
#
_cell.length_a   1.000
_cell.length_b   1.000
_cell.length_c   1.000
_cell.angle_alpha   90.00
_cell.angle_beta   90.00
_cell.angle_gamma   90.00
#
_symmetry.space_group_name_H-M   'P 1'
#
loop_
_entity.id
_entity.type
_entity.pdbx_description
1 polymer ?
#
loop_
_entity_poly.entity_id
_entity_poly.type
_entity_poly.pdbx_seq_one_letter_code
_entity_poly.pdbx_strand_id
1 'polypeptide(L)'
;MNNLRNLRKQKNRTIIEVAEEIGVPKVTVLSWEHGTSQISMGKAKKLAEYFGVSVGYLLGLDTPTKDGIAELIDKVNDWAISHGLDKGNPKIEWMKVTEEVGEIRDVFLKPNNFTDPEWSLKDAIGDSIVTLVVLCLQLGYDVEECLTIAYNDIKDRKGMMIDDNFVKKTKPQNDSMGTV
;
A
#
# COMPACT_ATOMS: atom_id res chain seq x y z
N MET A 1 -2.43 -15.21 -12.30
CA MET A 1 -3.87 -15.22 -11.95
C MET A 1 -4.40 -13.84 -12.34
N ASN A 2 -5.57 -13.68 -12.93
CA ASN A 2 -6.06 -12.35 -13.34
C ASN A 2 -6.63 -11.57 -12.15
N ASN A 3 -6.77 -10.24 -12.31
CA ASN A 3 -7.24 -9.33 -11.26
C ASN A 3 -8.75 -9.05 -11.30
N LEU A 4 -9.52 -9.75 -12.15
CA LEU A 4 -10.93 -9.47 -12.40
C LEU A 4 -11.78 -9.50 -11.11
N ARG A 5 -11.57 -10.51 -10.25
CA ARG A 5 -12.31 -10.67 -8.99
C ARG A 5 -12.08 -9.49 -8.04
N ASN A 6 -10.83 -9.05 -7.92
CA ASN A 6 -10.43 -7.93 -7.06
C ASN A 6 -11.04 -6.62 -7.58
N LEU A 7 -10.90 -6.34 -8.87
CA LEU A 7 -11.49 -5.16 -9.52
C LEU A 7 -13.02 -5.09 -9.37
N ARG A 8 -13.70 -6.23 -9.53
CA ARG A 8 -15.14 -6.29 -9.33
C ARG A 8 -15.53 -5.95 -7.89
N LYS A 9 -14.84 -6.54 -6.91
CA LYS A 9 -15.11 -6.28 -5.49
C LYS A 9 -14.83 -4.82 -5.12
N GLN A 10 -13.70 -4.25 -5.55
CA GLN A 10 -13.34 -2.84 -5.31
C GLN A 10 -14.42 -1.87 -5.81
N LYS A 11 -15.05 -2.18 -6.96
CA LYS A 11 -16.15 -1.37 -7.49
C LYS A 11 -17.54 -1.79 -6.95
N ASN A 12 -17.60 -2.65 -5.93
CA ASN A 12 -18.84 -3.15 -5.34
C ASN A 12 -19.82 -3.71 -6.39
N ARG A 13 -19.29 -4.40 -7.43
CA ARG A 13 -20.09 -4.96 -8.50
C ARG A 13 -20.38 -6.44 -8.26
N THR A 14 -21.58 -6.86 -8.58
CA THR A 14 -21.95 -8.29 -8.61
C THR A 14 -21.41 -8.96 -9.87
N ILE A 15 -21.31 -10.29 -9.85
CA ILE A 15 -20.93 -11.08 -11.03
C ILE A 15 -21.95 -10.89 -12.16
N ILE A 16 -23.23 -10.70 -11.82
CA ILE A 16 -24.31 -10.52 -12.78
C ILE A 16 -24.14 -9.19 -13.52
N GLU A 17 -23.91 -8.09 -12.80
CA GLU A 17 -23.71 -6.78 -13.43
C GLU A 17 -22.51 -6.78 -14.39
N VAL A 18 -21.39 -7.39 -13.99
CA VAL A 18 -20.22 -7.51 -14.87
C VAL A 18 -20.53 -8.39 -16.10
N ALA A 19 -21.27 -9.47 -15.91
CA ALA A 19 -21.66 -10.37 -17.00
C ALA A 19 -22.56 -9.67 -18.04
N GLU A 20 -23.54 -8.89 -17.57
CA GLU A 20 -24.45 -8.09 -18.40
C GLU A 20 -23.69 -7.01 -19.16
N GLU A 21 -22.83 -6.25 -18.49
CA GLU A 21 -22.02 -5.19 -19.10
C GLU A 21 -21.12 -5.71 -20.23
N ILE A 22 -20.49 -6.86 -20.00
CA ILE A 22 -19.54 -7.44 -20.97
C ILE A 22 -20.27 -8.28 -22.05
N GLY A 23 -21.54 -8.57 -21.82
CA GLY A 23 -22.36 -9.40 -22.73
C GLY A 23 -21.89 -10.86 -22.76
N VAL A 24 -21.81 -11.50 -21.57
CA VAL A 24 -21.43 -12.90 -21.40
C VAL A 24 -22.28 -13.54 -20.28
N PRO A 25 -22.47 -14.88 -20.30
CA PRO A 25 -23.12 -15.58 -19.21
C PRO A 25 -22.34 -15.38 -17.87
N LYS A 26 -23.05 -15.32 -16.74
CA LYS A 26 -22.43 -15.17 -15.41
C LYS A 26 -21.40 -16.29 -15.10
N VAL A 27 -21.66 -17.52 -15.61
CA VAL A 27 -20.75 -18.66 -15.44
C VAL A 27 -19.40 -18.40 -16.10
N THR A 28 -19.36 -17.63 -17.17
CA THR A 28 -18.14 -17.25 -17.88
C THR A 28 -17.29 -16.29 -17.01
N VAL A 29 -17.93 -15.31 -16.37
CA VAL A 29 -17.22 -14.41 -15.43
C VAL A 29 -16.67 -15.19 -14.24
N LEU A 30 -17.46 -16.12 -13.68
CA LEU A 30 -16.99 -17.02 -12.62
C LEU A 30 -15.78 -17.85 -13.04
N SER A 31 -15.82 -18.43 -14.23
CA SER A 31 -14.69 -19.22 -14.78
C SER A 31 -13.44 -18.37 -14.95
N TRP A 32 -13.59 -17.12 -15.36
CA TRP A 32 -12.47 -16.17 -15.45
C TRP A 32 -11.89 -15.82 -14.08
N GLU A 33 -12.76 -15.54 -13.10
CA GLU A 33 -12.32 -15.19 -11.73
C GLU A 33 -11.62 -16.35 -11.01
N HIS A 34 -12.02 -17.60 -11.34
CA HIS A 34 -11.38 -18.80 -10.79
C HIS A 34 -10.18 -19.28 -11.61
N GLY A 35 -9.90 -18.64 -12.75
CA GLY A 35 -8.81 -19.03 -13.64
C GLY A 35 -9.03 -20.36 -14.37
N THR A 36 -10.26 -20.89 -14.39
CA THR A 36 -10.61 -22.13 -15.08
C THR A 36 -10.79 -21.94 -16.58
N SER A 37 -10.91 -20.70 -17.05
CA SER A 37 -10.86 -20.30 -18.45
C SER A 37 -10.11 -19.00 -18.64
N GLN A 38 -9.56 -18.80 -19.83
CA GLN A 38 -8.84 -17.56 -20.16
C GLN A 38 -9.80 -16.49 -20.69
N ILE A 39 -9.50 -15.23 -20.39
CA ILE A 39 -10.21 -14.08 -20.93
C ILE A 39 -9.65 -13.80 -22.33
N SER A 40 -10.51 -13.85 -23.36
CA SER A 40 -10.08 -13.48 -24.72
C SER A 40 -9.70 -11.99 -24.79
N MET A 41 -8.75 -11.64 -25.65
CA MET A 41 -8.24 -10.25 -25.77
C MET A 41 -9.37 -9.23 -26.01
N GLY A 42 -10.37 -9.56 -26.81
CA GLY A 42 -11.52 -8.66 -27.06
C GLY A 42 -12.36 -8.41 -25.80
N LYS A 43 -12.56 -9.42 -24.95
CA LYS A 43 -13.27 -9.28 -23.68
C LYS A 43 -12.40 -8.62 -22.63
N ALA A 44 -11.09 -8.89 -22.63
CA ALA A 44 -10.13 -8.23 -21.74
C ALA A 44 -10.08 -6.70 -21.97
N LYS A 45 -10.13 -6.25 -23.23
CA LYS A 45 -10.22 -4.82 -23.55
C LYS A 45 -11.47 -4.17 -22.97
N LYS A 46 -12.65 -4.78 -23.16
CA LYS A 46 -13.93 -4.27 -22.63
C LYS A 46 -13.92 -4.24 -21.09
N LEU A 47 -13.43 -5.29 -20.46
CA LEU A 47 -13.32 -5.36 -18.99
C LEU A 47 -12.35 -4.29 -18.47
N ALA A 48 -11.20 -4.12 -19.10
CA ALA A 48 -10.20 -3.12 -18.72
C ALA A 48 -10.77 -1.70 -18.81
N GLU A 49 -11.50 -1.39 -19.90
CA GLU A 49 -12.21 -0.13 -20.08
C GLU A 49 -13.29 0.08 -18.99
N TYR A 50 -14.13 -0.93 -18.74
CA TYR A 50 -15.18 -0.89 -17.73
C TYR A 50 -14.62 -0.64 -16.32
N PHE A 51 -13.48 -1.26 -15.98
CA PHE A 51 -12.84 -1.09 -14.68
C PHE A 51 -11.86 0.10 -14.61
N GLY A 52 -11.51 0.72 -15.74
CA GLY A 52 -10.58 1.85 -15.82
C GLY A 52 -9.13 1.45 -15.54
N VAL A 53 -8.72 0.28 -16.02
CA VAL A 53 -7.37 -0.28 -15.81
C VAL A 53 -6.73 -0.70 -17.15
N SER A 54 -5.42 -0.98 -17.16
CA SER A 54 -4.77 -1.57 -18.34
C SER A 54 -5.22 -3.02 -18.56
N VAL A 55 -5.19 -3.49 -19.83
CA VAL A 55 -5.46 -4.89 -20.17
C VAL A 55 -4.45 -5.81 -19.47
N GLY A 56 -3.20 -5.38 -19.41
CA GLY A 56 -2.15 -6.13 -18.78
C GLY A 56 -2.40 -6.30 -17.28
N TYR A 57 -2.79 -5.22 -16.57
CA TYR A 57 -3.18 -5.29 -15.16
C TYR A 57 -4.37 -6.22 -14.94
N LEU A 58 -5.43 -6.09 -15.75
CA LEU A 58 -6.60 -6.98 -15.66
C LEU A 58 -6.21 -8.46 -15.80
N LEU A 59 -5.33 -8.78 -16.74
CA LEU A 59 -4.89 -10.15 -17.02
C LEU A 59 -3.85 -10.67 -16.02
N GLY A 60 -3.35 -9.82 -15.13
CA GLY A 60 -2.26 -10.14 -14.21
C GLY A 60 -0.91 -10.35 -14.92
N LEU A 61 -0.77 -9.77 -16.12
CA LEU A 61 0.47 -9.76 -16.91
C LEU A 61 1.32 -8.54 -16.60
N ASP A 62 0.65 -7.41 -16.33
CA ASP A 62 1.31 -6.29 -15.70
C ASP A 62 1.34 -6.63 -14.19
N THR A 63 2.49 -6.94 -13.65
CA THR A 63 2.78 -6.33 -12.37
C THR A 63 2.43 -4.86 -12.56
N PRO A 64 1.69 -4.16 -11.65
CA PRO A 64 1.67 -2.72 -11.69
C PRO A 64 3.10 -2.34 -12.05
N THR A 65 3.32 -1.62 -13.17
CA THR A 65 4.62 -1.02 -13.42
C THR A 65 4.93 -0.45 -12.08
N LYS A 66 5.92 -1.04 -11.40
CA LYS A 66 6.22 -0.63 -10.06
C LYS A 66 6.80 0.74 -10.31
N ASP A 67 5.88 1.73 -10.38
CA ASP A 67 6.28 3.11 -10.34
C ASP A 67 7.29 3.13 -9.24
N GLY A 68 8.50 3.58 -9.51
CA GLY A 68 9.52 3.60 -8.48
C GLY A 68 8.92 4.30 -7.27
N ILE A 69 9.34 3.95 -6.07
CA ILE A 69 8.79 4.59 -4.86
C ILE A 69 8.83 6.12 -4.97
N ALA A 70 9.86 6.68 -5.61
CA ALA A 70 9.99 8.11 -5.90
C ALA A 70 8.84 8.63 -6.77
N GLU A 71 8.49 7.93 -7.85
CA GLU A 71 7.38 8.32 -8.73
C GLU A 71 6.02 8.26 -8.00
N LEU A 72 5.82 7.31 -7.10
CA LEU A 72 4.62 7.25 -6.27
C LEU A 72 4.56 8.40 -5.25
N ILE A 73 5.69 8.77 -4.66
CA ILE A 73 5.79 9.94 -3.77
C ILE A 73 5.42 11.21 -4.54
N ASP A 74 5.93 11.39 -5.76
CA ASP A 74 5.59 12.55 -6.61
C ASP A 74 4.10 12.60 -6.91
N LYS A 75 3.47 11.47 -7.26
CA LYS A 75 2.02 11.39 -7.49
C LYS A 75 1.20 11.74 -6.26
N VAL A 76 1.63 11.31 -5.08
CA VAL A 76 0.96 11.67 -3.81
C VAL A 76 1.12 13.17 -3.54
N ASN A 77 2.30 13.74 -3.76
CA ASN A 77 2.55 15.17 -3.60
C ASN A 77 1.67 15.99 -4.55
N ASP A 78 1.62 15.64 -5.84
CA ASP A 78 0.78 16.32 -6.83
C ASP A 78 -0.70 16.27 -6.46
N TRP A 79 -1.17 15.11 -6.02
CA TRP A 79 -2.53 14.95 -5.54
C TRP A 79 -2.79 15.81 -4.30
N ALA A 80 -1.92 15.81 -3.32
CA ALA A 80 -2.04 16.60 -2.10
C ALA A 80 -2.07 18.10 -2.40
N ILE A 81 -1.19 18.59 -3.27
CA ILE A 81 -1.15 19.98 -3.72
C ILE A 81 -2.47 20.36 -4.45
N SER A 82 -2.94 19.50 -5.35
CA SER A 82 -4.19 19.76 -6.09
C SER A 82 -5.43 19.89 -5.19
N HIS A 83 -5.37 19.29 -4.00
CA HIS A 83 -6.43 19.36 -2.98
C HIS A 83 -6.12 20.38 -1.86
N GLY A 84 -5.01 21.11 -1.95
CA GLY A 84 -4.63 22.16 -0.99
C GLY A 84 -4.13 21.62 0.35
N LEU A 85 -3.78 20.33 0.42
CA LEU A 85 -3.27 19.70 1.65
C LEU A 85 -1.87 20.20 2.02
N ASP A 86 -1.09 20.69 1.05
CA ASP A 86 0.22 21.32 1.25
C ASP A 86 0.17 22.53 2.19
N LYS A 87 -0.99 23.18 2.32
CA LYS A 87 -1.25 24.33 3.20
C LYS A 87 -1.87 23.92 4.54
N GLY A 88 -2.01 22.64 4.77
CA GLY A 88 -2.59 22.09 5.99
C GLY A 88 -1.72 22.35 7.23
N ASN A 89 -2.28 22.04 8.39
CA ASN A 89 -1.55 22.15 9.66
C ASN A 89 -0.87 20.80 9.97
N PRO A 90 0.47 20.73 10.03
CA PRO A 90 1.19 19.49 10.30
C PRO A 90 0.81 18.80 11.63
N LYS A 91 0.34 19.56 12.62
CA LYS A 91 -0.13 19.00 13.90
C LYS A 91 -1.47 18.26 13.75
N ILE A 92 -2.28 18.64 12.76
CA ILE A 92 -3.52 17.92 12.42
C ILE A 92 -3.18 16.70 11.58
N GLU A 93 -2.27 16.85 10.62
CA GLU A 93 -1.80 15.74 9.78
C GLU A 93 -1.16 14.62 10.62
N TRP A 94 -0.40 14.98 11.65
CA TRP A 94 0.12 14.01 12.61
C TRP A 94 -0.99 13.16 13.26
N MET A 95 -2.16 13.72 13.52
CA MET A 95 -3.30 12.96 14.04
C MET A 95 -3.81 11.94 13.01
N LYS A 96 -3.79 12.31 11.72
CA LYS A 96 -4.13 11.38 10.63
C LYS A 96 -3.14 10.22 10.56
N VAL A 97 -1.84 10.48 10.63
CA VAL A 97 -0.83 9.41 10.69
C VAL A 97 -1.14 8.42 11.82
N THR A 98 -1.52 8.90 12.99
CA THR A 98 -1.86 8.01 14.12
C THR A 98 -3.16 7.23 13.92
N GLU A 99 -4.14 7.78 13.19
CA GLU A 99 -5.38 7.12 12.81
C GLU A 99 -5.08 5.94 11.88
N GLU A 100 -4.34 6.17 10.78
CA GLU A 100 -3.99 5.13 9.80
C GLU A 100 -3.13 4.01 10.40
N VAL A 101 -2.16 4.35 11.24
CA VAL A 101 -1.39 3.33 11.99
C VAL A 101 -2.31 2.53 12.95
N GLY A 102 -3.36 3.17 13.48
CA GLY A 102 -4.39 2.50 14.27
C GLY A 102 -5.18 1.48 13.45
N GLU A 103 -5.45 1.73 12.18
CA GLU A 103 -6.14 0.79 11.29
C GLU A 103 -5.31 -0.47 11.03
N ILE A 104 -3.99 -0.33 10.83
CA ILE A 104 -3.08 -1.50 10.75
C ILE A 104 -3.27 -2.41 11.98
N ARG A 105 -3.26 -1.82 13.18
CA ARG A 105 -3.48 -2.56 14.44
C ARG A 105 -4.83 -3.26 14.45
N ASP A 106 -5.88 -2.60 14.00
CA ASP A 106 -7.25 -3.13 14.06
C ASP A 106 -7.42 -4.34 13.13
N VAL A 107 -6.77 -4.34 11.96
CA VAL A 107 -6.74 -5.52 11.08
C VAL A 107 -6.06 -6.71 11.77
N PHE A 108 -4.93 -6.49 12.47
CA PHE A 108 -4.24 -7.55 13.21
C PHE A 108 -5.05 -8.09 14.38
N LEU A 109 -5.69 -7.22 15.15
CA LEU A 109 -6.42 -7.62 16.36
C LEU A 109 -7.80 -8.20 16.07
N LYS A 110 -8.43 -7.78 14.96
CA LYS A 110 -9.83 -8.10 14.65
C LYS A 110 -10.01 -8.49 13.17
N PRO A 111 -9.23 -9.44 12.63
CA PRO A 111 -9.24 -9.76 11.19
C PRO A 111 -10.64 -10.18 10.70
N ASN A 112 -11.47 -10.77 11.57
CA ASN A 112 -12.82 -11.20 11.22
C ASN A 112 -13.81 -10.04 10.95
N ASN A 113 -13.45 -8.80 11.32
CA ASN A 113 -14.26 -7.62 11.02
C ASN A 113 -14.08 -7.14 9.56
N PHE A 114 -13.11 -7.70 8.82
CA PHE A 114 -12.77 -7.30 7.48
C PHE A 114 -13.14 -8.40 6.48
N THR A 115 -13.71 -8.01 5.35
CA THR A 115 -14.09 -8.94 4.28
C THR A 115 -12.86 -9.58 3.62
N ASP A 116 -11.78 -8.82 3.51
CA ASP A 116 -10.48 -9.24 3.00
C ASP A 116 -9.37 -8.63 3.88
N PRO A 117 -8.97 -9.31 4.95
CA PRO A 117 -7.96 -8.78 5.87
C PRO A 117 -6.60 -8.53 5.22
N GLU A 118 -6.20 -9.33 4.23
CA GLU A 118 -4.93 -9.14 3.52
C GLU A 118 -4.94 -7.84 2.70
N TRP A 119 -6.02 -7.60 1.98
CA TRP A 119 -6.19 -6.34 1.25
C TRP A 119 -6.26 -5.15 2.20
N SER A 120 -7.09 -5.24 3.25
CA SER A 120 -7.25 -4.17 4.24
C SER A 120 -5.94 -3.81 4.93
N LEU A 121 -5.06 -4.80 5.19
CA LEU A 121 -3.74 -4.55 5.77
C LEU A 121 -2.82 -3.81 4.78
N LYS A 122 -2.86 -4.18 3.50
CA LYS A 122 -2.08 -3.48 2.46
C LYS A 122 -2.55 -2.05 2.26
N ASP A 123 -3.85 -1.82 2.31
CA ASP A 123 -4.49 -0.52 2.22
C ASP A 123 -4.07 0.38 3.39
N ALA A 124 -4.27 -0.07 4.62
CA ALA A 124 -3.90 0.66 5.83
C ALA A 124 -2.38 0.99 5.91
N ILE A 125 -1.51 0.08 5.43
CA ILE A 125 -0.06 0.36 5.32
C ILE A 125 0.17 1.45 4.25
N GLY A 126 -0.52 1.37 3.12
CA GLY A 126 -0.45 2.37 2.05
C GLY A 126 -0.86 3.75 2.55
N ASP A 127 -2.00 3.84 3.24
CA ASP A 127 -2.55 5.09 3.78
C ASP A 127 -1.64 5.69 4.85
N SER A 128 -1.02 4.86 5.70
CA SER A 128 0.02 5.32 6.63
C SER A 128 1.21 5.96 5.91
N ILE A 129 1.62 5.41 4.76
CA ILE A 129 2.72 5.99 3.96
C ILE A 129 2.25 7.30 3.30
N VAL A 130 1.04 7.34 2.73
CA VAL A 130 0.46 8.54 2.11
C VAL A 130 0.38 9.69 3.13
N THR A 131 -0.13 9.46 4.33
CA THR A 131 -0.22 10.49 5.37
C THR A 131 1.16 10.97 5.84
N LEU A 132 2.18 10.09 5.89
CA LEU A 132 3.55 10.49 6.16
C LEU A 132 4.15 11.36 5.03
N VAL A 133 3.89 11.04 3.76
CA VAL A 133 4.31 11.86 2.62
C VAL A 133 3.66 13.25 2.69
N VAL A 134 2.36 13.33 2.97
CA VAL A 134 1.65 14.60 3.12
C VAL A 134 2.20 15.40 4.32
N LEU A 135 2.51 14.74 5.43
CA LEU A 135 3.14 15.40 6.58
C LEU A 135 4.51 15.99 6.23
N CYS A 136 5.34 15.24 5.49
CA CYS A 136 6.62 15.75 5.00
C CYS A 136 6.41 16.97 4.09
N LEU A 137 5.47 16.90 3.15
CA LEU A 137 5.13 18.02 2.26
C LEU A 137 4.75 19.29 3.05
N GLN A 138 3.90 19.16 4.07
CA GLN A 138 3.47 20.28 4.93
C GLN A 138 4.62 20.88 5.76
N LEU A 139 5.60 20.06 6.12
CA LEU A 139 6.80 20.49 6.87
C LEU A 139 7.91 21.02 5.95
N GLY A 140 7.77 20.88 4.64
CA GLY A 140 8.81 21.21 3.67
C GLY A 140 10.01 20.25 3.70
N TYR A 141 9.78 19.00 4.08
CA TYR A 141 10.80 17.96 4.16
C TYR A 141 10.72 17.05 2.92
N ASP A 142 11.89 16.59 2.48
CA ASP A 142 12.00 15.57 1.46
C ASP A 142 11.90 14.17 2.08
N VAL A 143 11.01 13.32 1.54
CA VAL A 143 10.74 11.97 2.07
C VAL A 143 11.96 11.06 1.90
N GLU A 144 12.68 11.17 0.77
CA GLU A 144 13.89 10.37 0.50
C GLU A 144 15.02 10.78 1.44
N GLU A 145 15.15 12.08 1.73
CA GLU A 145 16.10 12.58 2.72
C GLU A 145 15.78 12.02 4.11
N CYS A 146 14.53 12.10 4.56
CA CYS A 146 14.10 11.54 5.83
C CYS A 146 14.42 10.05 5.96
N LEU A 147 14.13 9.29 4.91
CA LEU A 147 14.40 7.85 4.87
C LEU A 147 15.91 7.56 4.84
N THR A 148 16.68 8.38 4.12
CA THR A 148 18.15 8.27 4.05
C THR A 148 18.79 8.51 5.41
N ILE A 149 18.34 9.52 6.16
CA ILE A 149 18.80 9.78 7.53
C ILE A 149 18.51 8.57 8.42
N ALA A 150 17.29 8.05 8.39
CA ALA A 150 16.89 6.87 9.17
C ALA A 150 17.71 5.63 8.80
N TYR A 151 17.91 5.38 7.49
CA TYR A 151 18.73 4.26 7.01
C TYR A 151 20.18 4.36 7.46
N ASN A 152 20.78 5.55 7.36
CA ASN A 152 22.15 5.78 7.80
C ASN A 152 22.34 5.53 9.30
N ASP A 153 21.31 5.80 10.11
CA ASP A 153 21.34 5.47 11.54
C ASP A 153 21.26 3.96 11.81
N ILE A 154 20.59 3.18 10.96
CA ILE A 154 20.36 1.76 11.21
C ILE A 154 21.34 0.81 10.50
N LYS A 155 21.92 1.22 9.36
CA LYS A 155 22.71 0.32 8.48
C LYS A 155 23.87 -0.39 9.15
N ASP A 156 24.49 0.25 10.14
CA ASP A 156 25.65 -0.28 10.86
C ASP A 156 25.30 -0.83 12.26
N ARG A 157 24.00 -0.90 12.59
CA ARG A 157 23.53 -1.42 13.88
C ARG A 157 23.86 -2.90 14.01
N LYS A 158 24.61 -3.25 15.08
CA LYS A 158 24.86 -4.64 15.45
C LYS A 158 23.85 -5.09 16.50
N GLY A 159 23.28 -6.28 16.29
CA GLY A 159 22.28 -6.84 17.17
C GLY A 159 21.99 -8.30 16.79
N MET A 160 21.03 -8.90 17.47
CA MET A 160 20.52 -10.22 17.15
C MET A 160 19.01 -10.28 17.42
N MET A 161 18.31 -11.20 16.75
CA MET A 161 16.92 -11.48 17.05
C MET A 161 16.83 -12.31 18.34
N ILE A 162 16.00 -11.85 19.28
CA ILE A 162 15.65 -12.57 20.51
C ILE A 162 14.14 -12.44 20.64
N ASP A 163 13.43 -13.58 20.69
CA ASP A 163 11.96 -13.65 20.79
C ASP A 163 11.26 -12.70 19.79
N ASP A 164 11.61 -12.83 18.50
CA ASP A 164 11.13 -12.02 17.37
C ASP A 164 11.42 -10.52 17.46
N ASN A 165 12.21 -10.07 18.43
CA ASN A 165 12.63 -8.67 18.57
C ASN A 165 14.12 -8.49 18.25
N PHE A 166 14.46 -7.43 17.52
CA PHE A 166 15.84 -7.07 17.28
C PHE A 166 16.42 -6.33 18.50
N VAL A 167 17.32 -7.02 19.21
CA VAL A 167 18.03 -6.48 20.40
C VAL A 167 19.39 -5.94 19.97
N LYS A 168 19.61 -4.63 20.15
CA LYS A 168 20.90 -3.98 19.88
C LYS A 168 21.98 -4.51 20.83
N LYS A 169 23.19 -4.79 20.31
CA LYS A 169 24.36 -4.93 21.16
C LYS A 169 24.75 -3.56 21.72
N THR A 170 24.59 -3.36 23.03
CA THR A 170 25.18 -2.23 23.73
C THR A 170 26.69 -2.29 23.61
N LYS A 171 27.34 -1.20 23.23
CA LYS A 171 28.81 -1.09 23.38
C LYS A 171 29.13 -1.28 24.85
N PRO A 172 30.17 -2.08 25.23
CA PRO A 172 30.63 -2.11 26.61
C PRO A 172 30.99 -0.68 27.00
N GLN A 173 30.41 -0.18 28.10
CA GLN A 173 30.93 1.04 28.75
C GLN A 173 32.38 0.73 29.08
N ASN A 174 33.29 1.48 28.48
CA ASN A 174 34.66 1.55 28.99
C ASN A 174 34.59 2.21 30.37
N ASP A 175 34.54 1.40 31.42
CA ASP A 175 34.87 1.85 32.76
C ASP A 175 36.32 2.32 32.74
N SER A 176 36.52 3.60 32.45
CA SER A 176 37.77 4.27 32.78
C SER A 176 37.81 4.39 34.30
N MET A 177 38.21 3.31 34.99
CA MET A 177 38.72 3.43 36.35
C MET A 177 39.99 4.30 36.29
N GLY A 178 39.79 5.56 36.63
CA GLY A 178 40.91 6.41 37.02
C GLY A 178 41.57 5.81 38.26
N THR A 179 42.76 5.29 38.08
CA THR A 179 43.69 5.01 39.19
C THR A 179 44.29 6.33 39.65
N VAL A 180 44.00 6.67 40.89
CA VAL A 180 44.70 7.70 41.68
C VAL A 180 46.04 7.17 42.08
#